data_5f80780adc2fe6dc3b5d98272576ee42
#
_entry.id   5f80780adc2fe6dc3b5d98272576ee42
#
_cell.length_a   1.000
_cell.length_b   1.000
_cell.length_c   1.000
_cell.angle_alpha   90.00
_cell.angle_beta   90.00
_cell.angle_gamma   90.00
#
_symmetry.space_group_name_H-M   'P 1'
#
loop_
_entity.id
_entity.type
_entity.pdbx_description
1 polymer ?
#
loop_
_entity_poly.entity_id
_entity_poly.type
_entity_poly.pdbx_seq_one_letter_code
_entity_poly.pdbx_strand_id
1 'polypeptide(L)'
;GGMHMDPREFPTKGNLMLAKNSLMLARQGYDLMDKKRNILLKELMGLIDEAKDIQEEIDATFTKAYACLQRANIEHGISKVQELAFTVPIEDSLKMQTRSIMGTEIPHIKYDAKQNDLTYSFSTTHESVDIAREAFREVKELTIKLAEVENSAYRLAANIKKTQKRANALKNITIPMYTNLVHTISNALEEKEREEFTRLKVIKRMKM
;
A
#
# COMPACT_ATOMS: atom_id res chain seq x y z
N GLY A 1 -49.40 3.86 1.78
CA GLY A 1 -48.12 3.20 1.68
C GLY A 1 -47.61 2.85 3.06
N GLY A 2 -47.89 1.61 3.53
CA GLY A 2 -47.40 1.15 4.81
C GLY A 2 -45.88 1.08 4.78
N MET A 3 -45.19 1.81 5.66
CA MET A 3 -43.78 1.60 5.95
C MET A 3 -43.63 0.16 6.46
N HIS A 4 -43.14 -0.71 5.57
CA HIS A 4 -42.73 -2.05 5.98
C HIS A 4 -41.40 -1.88 6.76
N MET A 5 -41.51 -1.92 8.08
CA MET A 5 -40.37 -1.91 8.99
C MET A 5 -39.61 -3.23 8.84
N ASP A 6 -38.30 -3.16 8.63
CA ASP A 6 -37.44 -4.34 8.54
C ASP A 6 -37.62 -5.17 9.84
N PRO A 7 -37.84 -6.49 9.78
CA PRO A 7 -37.95 -7.33 10.97
C PRO A 7 -36.78 -7.21 11.95
N ARG A 8 -35.60 -6.82 11.45
CA ARG A 8 -34.42 -6.60 12.29
C ARG A 8 -34.50 -5.34 13.16
N GLU A 9 -35.39 -4.41 12.83
CA GLU A 9 -35.60 -3.16 13.56
C GLU A 9 -36.71 -3.30 14.62
N PHE A 10 -37.41 -4.43 14.73
CA PHE A 10 -38.42 -4.67 15.73
C PHE A 10 -37.83 -4.62 17.14
N PRO A 11 -38.52 -3.96 18.09
CA PRO A 11 -38.03 -3.80 19.45
C PRO A 11 -38.13 -5.11 20.25
N THR A 12 -37.17 -5.99 20.05
CA THR A 12 -37.03 -7.25 20.79
C THR A 12 -35.67 -7.33 21.45
N LYS A 13 -35.56 -8.08 22.55
CA LYS A 13 -34.26 -8.33 23.22
C LYS A 13 -33.27 -9.02 22.28
N GLY A 14 -33.75 -9.94 21.44
CA GLY A 14 -32.91 -10.61 20.43
C GLY A 14 -32.35 -9.64 19.39
N ASN A 15 -33.16 -8.74 18.86
CA ASN A 15 -32.74 -7.71 17.92
C ASN A 15 -31.81 -6.68 18.55
N LEU A 16 -32.03 -6.32 19.81
CA LEU A 16 -31.10 -5.45 20.55
C LEU A 16 -29.72 -6.09 20.67
N MET A 17 -29.67 -7.38 20.99
CA MET A 17 -28.40 -8.13 21.11
C MET A 17 -27.67 -8.23 19.78
N LEU A 18 -28.40 -8.51 18.69
CA LEU A 18 -27.82 -8.53 17.33
C LEU A 18 -27.29 -7.16 16.93
N ALA A 19 -28.05 -6.09 17.21
CA ALA A 19 -27.60 -4.73 16.90
C ALA A 19 -26.34 -4.34 17.70
N LYS A 20 -26.28 -4.67 18.99
CA LYS A 20 -25.09 -4.45 19.83
C LYS A 20 -23.89 -5.23 19.33
N ASN A 21 -24.06 -6.49 18.93
CA ASN A 21 -23.00 -7.31 18.36
C ASN A 21 -22.50 -6.74 17.04
N SER A 22 -23.40 -6.30 16.17
CA SER A 22 -23.04 -5.65 14.91
C SER A 22 -22.28 -4.35 15.13
N LEU A 23 -22.68 -3.55 16.12
CA LEU A 23 -21.98 -2.33 16.50
C LEU A 23 -20.57 -2.63 17.01
N MET A 24 -20.43 -3.63 17.86
CA MET A 24 -19.11 -4.07 18.37
C MET A 24 -18.19 -4.53 17.23
N LEU A 25 -18.70 -5.35 16.32
CA LEU A 25 -17.94 -5.81 15.15
C LEU A 25 -17.55 -4.65 14.23
N ALA A 26 -18.44 -3.68 14.03
CA ALA A 26 -18.14 -2.49 13.24
C ALA A 26 -17.03 -1.64 13.88
N ARG A 27 -17.05 -1.46 15.18
CA ARG A 27 -15.98 -0.76 15.93
C ARG A 27 -14.66 -1.50 15.87
N GLN A 28 -14.69 -2.81 16.03
CA GLN A 28 -13.49 -3.66 15.89
C GLN A 28 -12.92 -3.59 14.47
N GLY A 29 -13.80 -3.63 13.48
CA GLY A 29 -13.43 -3.49 12.07
C GLY A 29 -12.77 -2.14 11.77
N TYR A 30 -13.31 -1.06 12.33
CA TYR A 30 -12.71 0.26 12.23
C TYR A 30 -11.30 0.31 12.85
N ASP A 31 -11.14 -0.17 14.07
CA ASP A 31 -9.85 -0.21 14.76
C ASP A 31 -8.82 -1.03 13.97
N LEU A 32 -9.25 -2.16 13.40
CA LEU A 32 -8.40 -3.01 12.58
C LEU A 32 -7.96 -2.28 11.30
N MET A 33 -8.88 -1.59 10.61
CA MET A 33 -8.56 -0.81 9.41
C MET A 33 -7.64 0.37 9.73
N ASP A 34 -7.85 1.03 10.86
CA ASP A 34 -7.01 2.14 11.32
C ASP A 34 -5.57 1.69 11.59
N LYS A 35 -5.39 0.57 12.28
CA LYS A 35 -4.09 -0.05 12.53
C LYS A 35 -3.42 -0.51 11.23
N LYS A 36 -4.17 -1.15 10.35
CA LYS A 36 -3.68 -1.59 9.04
C LYS A 36 -3.17 -0.41 8.22
N ARG A 37 -3.95 0.68 8.15
CA ARG A 37 -3.54 1.90 7.45
C ARG A 37 -2.23 2.46 8.01
N ASN A 38 -2.09 2.53 9.33
CA ASN A 38 -0.90 3.06 9.97
C ASN A 38 0.35 2.22 9.68
N ILE A 39 0.21 0.90 9.68
CA ILE A 39 1.31 -0.03 9.31
C ILE A 39 1.70 0.17 7.84
N LEU A 40 0.73 0.25 6.95
CA LEU A 40 0.97 0.47 5.52
C LEU A 40 1.60 1.83 5.22
N LEU A 41 1.19 2.88 5.94
CA LEU A 41 1.79 4.22 5.84
C LEU A 41 3.26 4.21 6.25
N LYS A 42 3.58 3.53 7.34
CA LYS A 42 4.97 3.39 7.81
C LYS A 42 5.83 2.67 6.78
N GLU A 43 5.31 1.60 6.20
CA GLU A 43 5.99 0.85 5.14
C GLU A 43 6.17 1.69 3.88
N LEU A 44 5.15 2.47 3.49
CA LEU A 44 5.23 3.39 2.36
C LEU A 44 6.31 4.47 2.57
N MET A 45 6.38 5.05 3.76
CA MET A 45 7.41 6.04 4.09
C MET A 45 8.81 5.44 4.00
N GLY A 46 8.99 4.20 4.45
CA GLY A 46 10.25 3.45 4.29
C GLY A 46 10.64 3.25 2.82
N LEU A 47 9.67 2.92 1.97
CA LEU A 47 9.92 2.78 0.52
C LEU A 47 10.25 4.11 -0.16
N ILE A 48 9.62 5.20 0.25
CA ILE A 48 9.93 6.54 -0.26
C ILE A 48 11.35 6.94 0.10
N ASP A 49 11.77 6.70 1.34
CA ASP A 49 13.15 6.96 1.79
C ASP A 49 14.16 6.10 1.02
N GLU A 50 13.85 4.82 0.81
CA GLU A 50 14.69 3.91 0.01
C GLU A 50 14.80 4.39 -1.44
N ALA A 51 13.70 4.82 -2.06
CA ALA A 51 13.70 5.37 -3.42
C ALA A 51 14.55 6.62 -3.53
N LYS A 52 14.49 7.50 -2.52
CA LYS A 52 15.31 8.70 -2.45
C LYS A 52 16.80 8.38 -2.36
N ASP A 53 17.16 7.43 -1.52
CA ASP A 53 18.56 6.98 -1.37
C ASP A 53 19.09 6.38 -2.67
N ILE A 54 18.29 5.55 -3.35
CA ILE A 54 18.66 4.97 -4.65
C ILE A 54 18.83 6.07 -5.69
N GLN A 55 17.94 7.06 -5.72
CA GLN A 55 18.04 8.18 -6.66
C GLN A 55 19.32 9.00 -6.45
N GLU A 56 19.69 9.26 -5.21
CA GLU A 56 20.94 9.95 -4.86
C GLU A 56 22.17 9.14 -5.31
N GLU A 57 22.12 7.82 -5.13
CA GLU A 57 23.19 6.91 -5.58
C GLU A 57 23.29 6.86 -7.10
N ILE A 58 22.17 6.84 -7.82
CA ILE A 58 22.11 6.94 -9.29
C ILE A 58 22.76 8.24 -9.75
N ASP A 59 22.40 9.36 -9.16
CA ASP A 59 22.92 10.67 -9.54
C ASP A 59 24.44 10.76 -9.31
N ALA A 60 24.94 10.24 -8.20
CA ALA A 60 26.35 10.20 -7.89
C ALA A 60 27.14 9.29 -8.86
N THR A 61 26.60 8.11 -9.15
CA THR A 61 27.22 7.13 -10.07
C THR A 61 27.17 7.64 -11.51
N PHE A 62 26.08 8.27 -11.91
CA PHE A 62 25.94 8.87 -13.24
C PHE A 62 26.93 10.03 -13.46
N THR A 63 27.13 10.89 -12.47
CA THR A 63 28.13 11.95 -12.50
C THR A 63 29.53 11.40 -12.68
N LYS A 64 29.83 10.33 -11.95
CA LYS A 64 31.12 9.62 -12.06
C LYS A 64 31.31 9.01 -13.46
N ALA A 65 30.25 8.35 -13.98
CA ALA A 65 30.29 7.78 -15.34
C ALA A 65 30.53 8.85 -16.42
N TYR A 66 29.84 9.97 -16.30
CA TYR A 66 30.00 11.09 -17.22
C TYR A 66 31.40 11.70 -17.19
N ALA A 67 31.97 11.87 -16.01
CA ALA A 67 33.33 12.37 -15.85
C ALA A 67 34.37 11.41 -16.49
N CYS A 68 34.18 10.10 -16.30
CA CYS A 68 35.02 9.08 -16.93
C CYS A 68 34.88 9.07 -18.46
N LEU A 69 33.64 9.25 -18.97
CA LEU A 69 33.33 9.32 -20.40
C LEU A 69 33.98 10.56 -21.05
N GLN A 70 33.92 11.71 -20.39
CA GLN A 70 34.60 12.92 -20.85
C GLN A 70 36.12 12.74 -20.92
N ARG A 71 36.71 12.08 -19.95
CA ARG A 71 38.14 11.74 -19.94
C ARG A 71 38.48 10.80 -21.09
N ALA A 72 37.66 9.78 -21.34
CA ALA A 72 37.84 8.87 -22.47
C ALA A 72 37.69 9.59 -23.82
N ASN A 73 36.79 10.56 -23.94
CA ASN A 73 36.63 11.39 -25.13
C ASN A 73 37.91 12.21 -25.45
N ILE A 74 38.57 12.71 -24.44
CA ILE A 74 39.88 13.42 -24.59
C ILE A 74 40.95 12.46 -25.08
N GLU A 75 40.98 11.22 -24.59
CA GLU A 75 41.99 10.21 -24.91
C GLU A 75 41.75 9.57 -26.29
N HIS A 76 40.47 9.31 -26.68
CA HIS A 76 40.16 8.50 -27.87
C HIS A 76 39.34 9.19 -28.96
N GLY A 77 38.76 10.35 -28.69
CA GLY A 77 37.81 11.00 -29.57
C GLY A 77 36.39 10.50 -29.38
N ILE A 78 35.42 11.40 -29.66
CA ILE A 78 33.99 11.22 -29.32
C ILE A 78 33.34 10.04 -30.06
N SER A 79 33.62 9.88 -31.36
CA SER A 79 32.99 8.84 -32.18
C SER A 79 33.33 7.43 -31.72
N LYS A 80 34.58 7.20 -31.30
CA LYS A 80 35.04 5.89 -30.84
C LYS A 80 34.42 5.51 -29.47
N VAL A 81 34.25 6.48 -28.59
CA VAL A 81 33.59 6.26 -27.30
C VAL A 81 32.13 5.98 -27.47
N GLN A 82 31.44 6.66 -28.35
CA GLN A 82 30.05 6.38 -28.70
C GLN A 82 29.86 4.97 -29.23
N GLU A 83 30.70 4.49 -30.13
CA GLU A 83 30.69 3.10 -30.61
C GLU A 83 30.82 2.10 -29.45
N LEU A 84 31.74 2.31 -28.52
CA LEU A 84 31.97 1.46 -27.39
C LEU A 84 30.78 1.47 -26.41
N ALA A 85 30.13 2.61 -26.19
CA ALA A 85 28.96 2.72 -25.34
C ALA A 85 27.77 1.92 -25.89
N PHE A 86 27.58 1.86 -27.20
CA PHE A 86 26.50 1.09 -27.84
C PHE A 86 26.73 -0.43 -27.81
N THR A 87 27.97 -0.89 -27.54
CA THR A 87 28.25 -2.33 -27.41
C THR A 87 27.91 -2.92 -26.05
N VAL A 88 27.47 -2.12 -25.08
CA VAL A 88 27.03 -2.62 -23.79
C VAL A 88 25.74 -3.39 -23.96
N PRO A 89 25.69 -4.71 -23.65
CA PRO A 89 24.50 -5.52 -23.90
C PRO A 89 23.34 -5.13 -23.02
N ILE A 90 22.13 -5.11 -23.60
CA ILE A 90 20.87 -5.02 -22.88
C ILE A 90 20.61 -6.39 -22.25
N GLU A 91 20.39 -6.42 -20.95
CA GLU A 91 20.17 -7.68 -20.26
C GLU A 91 18.71 -8.09 -20.26
N ASP A 92 18.44 -9.34 -20.74
CA ASP A 92 17.11 -9.93 -20.85
C ASP A 92 16.68 -10.74 -19.60
N SER A 93 17.49 -10.73 -18.54
CA SER A 93 17.30 -11.60 -17.39
C SER A 93 16.48 -11.00 -16.24
N LEU A 94 15.58 -10.07 -16.54
CA LEU A 94 14.64 -9.52 -15.56
C LEU A 94 13.55 -10.52 -15.24
N LYS A 95 13.51 -11.00 -13.99
CA LYS A 95 12.43 -11.83 -13.47
C LYS A 95 11.62 -11.06 -12.46
N MET A 96 10.31 -10.97 -12.69
CA MET A 96 9.40 -10.38 -11.74
C MET A 96 8.90 -11.42 -10.74
N GLN A 97 9.11 -11.14 -9.45
CA GLN A 97 8.55 -11.91 -8.35
C GLN A 97 7.64 -11.02 -7.52
N THR A 98 6.64 -11.61 -6.89
CA THR A 98 5.76 -10.91 -5.96
C THR A 98 6.04 -11.33 -4.53
N ARG A 99 5.97 -10.40 -3.60
CA ARG A 99 5.91 -10.65 -2.16
C ARG A 99 4.70 -9.93 -1.58
N SER A 100 4.14 -10.44 -0.49
CA SER A 100 2.96 -9.85 0.13
C SER A 100 3.32 -9.09 1.41
N ILE A 101 2.82 -7.85 1.56
CA ILE A 101 2.84 -7.08 2.80
C ILE A 101 1.41 -6.73 3.18
N MET A 102 0.92 -7.24 4.31
CA MET A 102 -0.43 -6.99 4.80
C MET A 102 -1.54 -7.25 3.76
N GLY A 103 -1.38 -8.30 2.96
CA GLY A 103 -2.31 -8.65 1.87
C GLY A 103 -2.13 -7.84 0.58
N THR A 104 -1.11 -7.01 0.48
CA THR A 104 -0.74 -6.28 -0.75
C THR A 104 0.42 -7.00 -1.44
N GLU A 105 0.19 -7.42 -2.67
CA GLU A 105 1.26 -7.99 -3.50
C GLU A 105 2.19 -6.90 -4.02
N ILE A 106 3.46 -7.05 -3.71
CA ILE A 106 4.52 -6.11 -4.11
C ILE A 106 5.40 -6.80 -5.13
N PRO A 107 5.58 -6.22 -6.35
CA PRO A 107 6.47 -6.79 -7.34
C PRO A 107 7.92 -6.73 -6.85
N HIS A 108 8.63 -7.82 -6.99
CA HIS A 108 10.05 -7.94 -6.73
C HIS A 108 10.75 -8.33 -8.03
N ILE A 109 11.63 -7.46 -8.53
CA ILE A 109 12.36 -7.68 -9.76
C ILE A 109 13.72 -8.26 -9.41
N LYS A 110 13.95 -9.51 -9.82
CA LYS A 110 15.28 -10.14 -9.72
C LYS A 110 16.05 -9.89 -11.00
N TYR A 111 17.23 -9.35 -10.83
CA TYR A 111 18.17 -9.11 -11.88
C TYR A 111 19.35 -10.09 -11.77
N ASP A 112 19.51 -10.97 -12.75
CA ASP A 112 20.66 -11.85 -12.85
C ASP A 112 21.71 -11.17 -13.71
N ALA A 113 22.74 -10.62 -13.06
CA ALA A 113 23.90 -10.07 -13.77
C ALA A 113 24.65 -11.21 -14.46
N LYS A 114 24.45 -11.38 -15.75
CA LYS A 114 25.35 -12.22 -16.55
C LYS A 114 26.70 -11.51 -16.61
N GLN A 115 27.78 -12.26 -16.36
CA GLN A 115 29.13 -11.76 -16.63
C GLN A 115 29.17 -11.26 -18.09
N ASN A 116 29.38 -9.97 -18.24
CA ASN A 116 29.55 -9.39 -19.55
C ASN A 116 30.83 -9.91 -20.17
N ASP A 117 30.72 -10.69 -21.22
CA ASP A 117 31.84 -10.94 -22.08
C ASP A 117 32.34 -9.61 -22.65
N LEU A 118 33.65 -9.41 -22.60
CA LEU A 118 34.27 -8.24 -23.14
C LEU A 118 33.93 -8.13 -24.63
N THR A 119 33.06 -7.18 -24.98
CA THR A 119 32.55 -6.98 -26.34
C THR A 119 33.48 -6.11 -27.21
N TYR A 120 34.61 -5.68 -26.65
CA TYR A 120 35.61 -4.83 -27.32
C TYR A 120 37.03 -5.37 -27.15
N SER A 121 37.91 -4.99 -28.09
CA SER A 121 39.30 -5.41 -28.07
C SER A 121 40.11 -4.67 -27.01
N PHE A 122 40.83 -5.38 -26.14
CA PHE A 122 41.70 -4.82 -25.11
C PHE A 122 42.78 -3.88 -25.65
N SER A 123 43.23 -4.09 -26.87
CA SER A 123 44.28 -3.30 -27.49
C SER A 123 43.88 -1.85 -27.82
N THR A 124 42.57 -1.51 -27.74
CA THR A 124 42.03 -0.21 -28.13
C THR A 124 41.31 0.54 -27.02
N THR A 125 41.24 -0.05 -25.80
CA THR A 125 40.51 0.53 -24.67
C THR A 125 41.43 1.04 -23.59
N HIS A 126 41.15 2.26 -23.10
CA HIS A 126 41.76 2.83 -21.91
C HIS A 126 40.98 2.53 -20.64
N GLU A 127 41.65 2.58 -19.49
CA GLU A 127 41.08 2.44 -18.16
C GLU A 127 39.87 3.35 -17.94
N SER A 128 39.87 4.59 -18.46
CA SER A 128 38.75 5.54 -18.34
C SER A 128 37.46 5.02 -19.01
N VAL A 129 37.58 4.30 -20.14
CA VAL A 129 36.43 3.69 -20.83
C VAL A 129 35.84 2.53 -20.03
N ASP A 130 36.71 1.69 -19.45
CA ASP A 130 36.33 0.57 -18.61
C ASP A 130 35.60 1.03 -17.34
N ILE A 131 36.11 2.06 -16.69
CA ILE A 131 35.50 2.67 -15.50
C ILE A 131 34.13 3.27 -15.86
N ALA A 132 34.01 3.99 -16.98
CA ALA A 132 32.76 4.56 -17.45
C ALA A 132 31.71 3.46 -17.73
N ARG A 133 32.12 2.38 -18.37
CA ARG A 133 31.27 1.23 -18.67
C ARG A 133 30.73 0.57 -17.40
N GLU A 134 31.60 0.31 -16.41
CA GLU A 134 31.19 -0.22 -15.11
C GLU A 134 30.22 0.72 -14.38
N ALA A 135 30.45 2.02 -14.41
CA ALA A 135 29.59 3.00 -13.79
C ALA A 135 28.20 3.06 -14.46
N PHE A 136 28.11 2.98 -15.79
CA PHE A 136 26.84 2.90 -16.52
C PHE A 136 26.10 1.60 -16.24
N ARG A 137 26.79 0.48 -16.09
CA ARG A 137 26.20 -0.78 -15.68
C ARG A 137 25.60 -0.69 -14.27
N GLU A 138 26.29 -0.08 -13.34
CA GLU A 138 25.82 0.16 -11.98
C GLU A 138 24.56 1.06 -11.97
N VAL A 139 24.55 2.13 -12.76
CA VAL A 139 23.37 3.00 -12.94
C VAL A 139 22.18 2.18 -13.46
N LYS A 140 22.39 1.30 -14.42
CA LYS A 140 21.33 0.44 -14.95
C LYS A 140 20.74 -0.48 -13.88
N GLU A 141 21.60 -1.12 -13.07
CA GLU A 141 21.15 -1.96 -11.95
C GLU A 141 20.37 -1.16 -10.90
N LEU A 142 20.85 0.03 -10.55
CA LEU A 142 20.17 0.93 -9.61
C LEU A 142 18.82 1.43 -10.16
N THR A 143 18.74 1.72 -11.45
CA THR A 143 17.48 2.13 -12.10
C THR A 143 16.43 1.03 -12.03
N ILE A 144 16.83 -0.23 -12.24
CA ILE A 144 15.94 -1.38 -12.11
C ILE A 144 15.43 -1.52 -10.66
N LYS A 145 16.34 -1.37 -9.69
CA LYS A 145 16.00 -1.41 -8.28
C LYS A 145 15.06 -0.27 -7.87
N LEU A 146 15.27 0.93 -8.40
CA LEU A 146 14.39 2.07 -8.21
C LEU A 146 12.99 1.79 -8.76
N ALA A 147 12.88 1.23 -9.95
CA ALA A 147 11.59 0.85 -10.55
C ALA A 147 10.82 -0.15 -9.69
N GLU A 148 11.49 -1.14 -9.11
CA GLU A 148 10.90 -2.09 -8.17
C GLU A 148 10.32 -1.38 -6.93
N VAL A 149 11.11 -0.50 -6.31
CA VAL A 149 10.69 0.26 -5.12
C VAL A 149 9.52 1.19 -5.44
N GLU A 150 9.55 1.89 -6.56
CA GLU A 150 8.46 2.77 -7.00
C GLU A 150 7.16 2.00 -7.25
N ASN A 151 7.22 0.86 -7.92
CA ASN A 151 6.05 0.01 -8.13
C ASN A 151 5.46 -0.51 -6.82
N SER A 152 6.32 -0.90 -5.88
CA SER A 152 5.91 -1.30 -4.53
C SER A 152 5.21 -0.16 -3.79
N ALA A 153 5.75 1.06 -3.88
CA ALA A 153 5.15 2.25 -3.29
C ALA A 153 3.77 2.58 -3.89
N TYR A 154 3.61 2.47 -5.20
CA TYR A 154 2.32 2.66 -5.87
C TYR A 154 1.27 1.67 -5.40
N ARG A 155 1.61 0.40 -5.28
CA ARG A 155 0.68 -0.63 -4.79
C ARG A 155 0.29 -0.42 -3.34
N LEU A 156 1.23 -0.04 -2.49
CA LEU A 156 0.94 0.30 -1.09
C LEU A 156 0.05 1.54 -0.99
N ALA A 157 0.32 2.58 -1.76
CA ALA A 157 -0.52 3.78 -1.80
C ALA A 157 -1.96 3.47 -2.22
N ALA A 158 -2.15 2.61 -3.22
CA ALA A 158 -3.47 2.16 -3.66
C ALA A 158 -4.21 1.39 -2.55
N ASN A 159 -3.51 0.50 -1.84
CA ASN A 159 -4.08 -0.25 -0.72
C ASN A 159 -4.41 0.65 0.48
N ILE A 160 -3.57 1.63 0.79
CA ILE A 160 -3.84 2.63 1.82
C ILE A 160 -5.12 3.39 1.49
N LYS A 161 -5.31 3.81 0.25
CA LYS A 161 -6.52 4.49 -0.22
C LYS A 161 -7.77 3.64 -0.04
N LYS A 162 -7.71 2.34 -0.39
CA LYS A 162 -8.81 1.39 -0.15
C LYS A 162 -9.12 1.22 1.34
N THR A 163 -8.08 1.05 2.15
CA THR A 163 -8.20 0.88 3.60
C THR A 163 -8.82 2.13 4.24
N GLN A 164 -8.39 3.32 3.80
CA GLN A 164 -8.96 4.59 4.26
C GLN A 164 -10.43 4.74 3.91
N LYS A 165 -10.84 4.35 2.70
CA LYS A 165 -12.25 4.36 2.29
C LYS A 165 -13.10 3.43 3.16
N ARG A 166 -12.61 2.22 3.45
CA ARG A 166 -13.29 1.27 4.33
C ARG A 166 -13.39 1.79 5.75
N ALA A 167 -12.33 2.37 6.29
CA ALA A 167 -12.34 2.99 7.62
C ALA A 167 -13.33 4.15 7.67
N ASN A 168 -13.37 5.01 6.67
CA ASN A 168 -14.30 6.13 6.58
C ASN A 168 -15.76 5.66 6.50
N ALA A 169 -16.05 4.61 5.73
CA ALA A 169 -17.37 4.03 5.64
C ALA A 169 -17.84 3.44 6.98
N LEU A 170 -16.96 2.73 7.69
CA LEU A 170 -17.24 2.23 9.04
C LEU A 170 -17.51 3.35 10.02
N LYS A 171 -16.65 4.37 10.06
CA LYS A 171 -16.76 5.49 10.99
C LYS A 171 -17.96 6.39 10.73
N ASN A 172 -18.27 6.70 9.46
CA ASN A 172 -19.23 7.73 9.10
C ASN A 172 -20.62 7.17 8.75
N ILE A 173 -20.72 5.90 8.38
CA ILE A 173 -21.96 5.25 7.94
C ILE A 173 -22.35 4.10 8.86
N THR A 174 -21.52 3.07 8.95
CA THR A 174 -21.88 1.81 9.61
C THR A 174 -22.00 1.95 11.12
N ILE A 175 -21.02 2.54 11.79
CA ILE A 175 -21.04 2.75 13.25
C ILE A 175 -22.17 3.68 13.66
N PRO A 176 -22.40 4.85 13.03
CA PRO A 176 -23.56 5.68 13.35
C PRO A 176 -24.90 4.99 13.12
N MET A 177 -25.04 4.20 12.05
CA MET A 177 -26.26 3.44 11.76
C MET A 177 -26.58 2.44 12.86
N TYR A 178 -25.62 1.62 13.29
CA TYR A 178 -25.82 0.66 14.37
C TYR A 178 -25.97 1.31 15.73
N THR A 179 -25.29 2.42 15.97
CA THR A 179 -25.46 3.22 17.21
C THR A 179 -26.89 3.72 17.31
N ASN A 180 -27.44 4.28 16.24
CA ASN A 180 -28.82 4.71 16.15
C ASN A 180 -29.80 3.56 16.33
N LEU A 181 -29.54 2.42 15.68
CA LEU A 181 -30.40 1.23 15.79
C LEU A 181 -30.45 0.71 17.22
N VAL A 182 -29.31 0.57 17.88
CA VAL A 182 -29.21 0.17 19.29
C VAL A 182 -30.03 1.12 20.19
N HIS A 183 -29.85 2.43 19.97
CA HIS A 183 -30.57 3.45 20.75
C HIS A 183 -32.09 3.38 20.54
N THR A 184 -32.52 3.28 19.29
CA THR A 184 -33.94 3.18 18.92
C THR A 184 -34.60 1.94 19.53
N ILE A 185 -33.98 0.76 19.37
CA ILE A 185 -34.50 -0.50 19.91
C ILE A 185 -34.49 -0.47 21.45
N SER A 186 -33.42 0.03 22.06
CA SER A 186 -33.32 0.13 23.53
C SER A 186 -34.42 1.02 24.11
N ASN A 187 -34.67 2.20 23.52
CA ASN A 187 -35.72 3.11 23.96
C ASN A 187 -37.11 2.50 23.76
N ALA A 188 -37.35 1.83 22.65
CA ALA A 188 -38.63 1.18 22.40
C ALA A 188 -38.88 0.03 23.37
N LEU A 189 -37.87 -0.74 23.76
CA LEU A 189 -37.97 -1.77 24.80
C LEU A 189 -38.28 -1.20 26.19
N GLU A 190 -37.59 -0.12 26.56
CA GLU A 190 -37.82 0.57 27.84
C GLU A 190 -39.27 1.09 27.91
N GLU A 191 -39.75 1.70 26.83
CA GLU A 191 -41.13 2.19 26.74
C GLU A 191 -42.14 1.03 26.88
N LYS A 192 -41.93 -0.07 26.21
CA LYS A 192 -42.73 -1.27 26.28
C LYS A 192 -42.77 -1.86 27.69
N GLU A 193 -41.63 -1.92 28.38
CA GLU A 193 -41.54 -2.38 29.76
C GLU A 193 -42.30 -1.45 30.72
N ARG A 194 -42.25 -0.14 30.54
CA ARG A 194 -43.00 0.84 31.31
C ARG A 194 -44.52 0.65 31.10
N GLU A 195 -44.95 0.48 29.86
CA GLU A 195 -46.36 0.22 29.53
C GLU A 195 -46.86 -1.06 30.20
N GLU A 196 -46.11 -2.15 30.13
CA GLU A 196 -46.43 -3.42 30.78
C GLU A 196 -46.47 -3.26 32.31
N PHE A 197 -45.54 -2.54 32.89
CA PHE A 197 -45.50 -2.28 34.34
C PHE A 197 -46.70 -1.44 34.77
N THR A 198 -47.07 -0.42 34.03
CA THR A 198 -48.26 0.41 34.29
C THR A 198 -49.54 -0.41 34.18
N ARG A 199 -49.62 -1.26 33.16
CA ARG A 199 -50.75 -2.17 32.94
C ARG A 199 -50.92 -3.15 34.10
N LEU A 200 -49.83 -3.72 34.61
CA LEU A 200 -49.84 -4.60 35.77
C LEU A 200 -50.28 -3.87 37.05
N LYS A 201 -49.87 -2.61 37.25
CA LYS A 201 -50.33 -1.77 38.36
C LYS A 201 -51.84 -1.50 38.34
N VAL A 202 -52.37 -1.18 37.15
CA VAL A 202 -53.79 -0.95 36.95
C VAL A 202 -54.61 -2.22 37.23
N ILE A 203 -54.18 -3.37 36.72
CA ILE A 203 -54.81 -4.66 36.96
C ILE A 203 -54.80 -5.00 38.45
N LYS A 204 -53.70 -4.77 39.15
CA LYS A 204 -53.55 -5.03 40.58
C LYS A 204 -54.54 -4.15 41.42
N ARG A 205 -54.71 -2.87 41.00
CA ARG A 205 -55.64 -1.96 41.63
C ARG A 205 -57.11 -2.37 41.41
N MET A 206 -57.45 -2.93 40.23
CA MET A 206 -58.80 -3.40 39.91
C MET A 206 -59.18 -4.67 40.66
N LYS A 207 -58.20 -5.46 41.12
CA LYS A 207 -58.45 -6.69 41.90
C LYS A 207 -58.55 -6.48 43.41
N MET A 208 -58.37 -5.26 43.91
CA MET A 208 -58.61 -4.84 45.26
C MET A 208 -59.99 -4.22 45.34
#